data_6a0b026dd30303901864530647e4bdfa
#
_entry.id   6a0b026dd30303901864530647e4bdfa
#
_cell.length_a   1.000
_cell.length_b   1.000
_cell.length_c   1.000
_cell.angle_alpha   90.00
_cell.angle_beta   90.00
_cell.angle_gamma   90.00
#
_symmetry.space_group_name_H-M   'P 1'
#
loop_
_entity.id
_entity.type
_entity.pdbx_description
1 polymer ?
#
loop_
_entity_poly.entity_id
_entity_poly.type
_entity_poly.pdbx_seq_one_letter_code
_entity_poly.pdbx_strand_id
1 'polypeptide(L)'
;MSPVKDIAVKCFRDEAQAILDLIPQLDEHFDAAVDLMLRCTGKVIITGVGKSGHIGAKMAATLSSTGTPAFFINPLDVFHGDLGVMTPDDVVIAISNSGQTDELLRFIPYLLEHHIPLIGISGNPDSLLAKYSTCHLVVKVSHEACPLNLAPTSSTTATLAMGDALACALIEMRHFQAKDFAQFHPGGTLGKRLLTTAHDVMRSNDLPVIPPGMKLGEAIIHVSKGKLGLCVAQVDGKVVGLITDGDVRRAMESLQDKFFNVPVEQVMTRTPKRSEERRVGKEC
;
A
#
# COMPACT_ATOMS: atom_id res chain seq x y z
N MET A 1 16.90 22.10 25.25
CA MET A 1 17.12 20.74 24.72
C MET A 1 18.62 20.41 24.72
N SER A 2 19.01 19.15 24.59
CA SER A 2 20.46 18.87 24.43
C SER A 2 20.94 19.33 23.04
N PRO A 3 22.21 19.72 22.87
CA PRO A 3 22.73 20.17 21.58
C PRO A 3 22.47 19.18 20.44
N VAL A 4 22.47 17.88 20.73
CA VAL A 4 22.17 16.82 19.73
C VAL A 4 20.72 16.88 19.26
N LYS A 5 19.78 17.14 20.18
CA LYS A 5 18.35 17.29 19.82
C LYS A 5 18.10 18.56 18.99
N ASP A 6 18.84 19.64 19.29
CA ASP A 6 18.70 20.89 18.52
C ASP A 6 19.19 20.71 17.09
N ILE A 7 20.26 19.94 16.87
CA ILE A 7 20.73 19.57 15.52
C ILE A 7 19.66 18.75 14.77
N ALA A 8 19.05 17.77 15.42
CA ALA A 8 18.01 16.97 14.81
C ALA A 8 16.76 17.81 14.43
N VAL A 9 16.34 18.71 15.32
CA VAL A 9 15.22 19.63 15.06
C VAL A 9 15.53 20.54 13.87
N LYS A 10 16.77 21.04 13.78
CA LYS A 10 17.20 21.84 12.62
C LYS A 10 17.10 21.03 11.33
N CYS A 11 17.66 19.82 11.30
CA CYS A 11 17.59 18.93 10.14
C CYS A 11 16.16 18.71 9.68
N PHE A 12 15.24 18.35 10.58
CA PHE A 12 13.84 18.13 10.22
C PHE A 12 13.16 19.38 9.66
N ARG A 13 13.50 20.56 10.17
CA ARG A 13 12.96 21.84 9.65
C ARG A 13 13.50 22.14 8.26
N ASP A 14 14.80 21.95 8.04
CA ASP A 14 15.44 22.19 6.74
C ASP A 14 14.86 21.26 5.67
N GLU A 15 14.69 19.97 5.97
CA GLU A 15 14.10 19.01 5.04
C GLU A 15 12.60 19.27 4.79
N ALA A 16 11.84 19.61 5.83
CA ALA A 16 10.43 19.98 5.67
C ALA A 16 10.28 21.22 4.79
N GLN A 17 11.15 22.23 4.98
CA GLN A 17 11.14 23.43 4.15
C GLN A 17 11.49 23.11 2.70
N ALA A 18 12.46 22.24 2.46
CA ALA A 18 12.83 21.79 1.12
C ALA A 18 11.65 21.13 0.37
N ILE A 19 10.79 20.38 1.08
CA ILE A 19 9.56 19.84 0.49
C ILE A 19 8.56 20.97 0.17
N LEU A 20 8.34 21.93 1.08
CA LEU A 20 7.42 23.04 0.85
C LEU A 20 7.88 23.92 -0.30
N ASP A 21 9.17 24.09 -0.47
CA ASP A 21 9.78 24.85 -1.57
C ASP A 21 9.57 24.19 -2.96
N LEU A 22 9.11 22.93 -3.03
CA LEU A 22 8.70 22.32 -4.29
C LEU A 22 7.37 22.87 -4.82
N ILE A 23 6.48 23.34 -3.95
CA ILE A 23 5.14 23.81 -4.36
C ILE A 23 5.22 24.90 -5.45
N PRO A 24 6.01 25.98 -5.30
CA PRO A 24 6.15 26.99 -6.34
C PRO A 24 6.98 26.54 -7.55
N GLN A 25 7.60 25.37 -7.52
CA GLN A 25 8.36 24.79 -8.63
C GLN A 25 7.49 23.88 -9.52
N LEU A 26 6.27 23.55 -9.09
CA LEU A 26 5.33 22.78 -9.89
C LEU A 26 4.82 23.65 -11.04
N ASP A 27 4.96 23.16 -12.25
CA ASP A 27 4.52 23.78 -13.49
C ASP A 27 3.84 22.75 -14.41
N GLU A 28 3.61 23.13 -15.68
CA GLU A 28 3.01 22.27 -16.71
C GLU A 28 3.80 20.99 -16.99
N HIS A 29 5.07 20.93 -16.64
CA HIS A 29 5.87 19.71 -16.79
C HIS A 29 5.46 18.61 -15.82
N PHE A 30 4.89 18.95 -14.65
CA PHE A 30 4.34 17.95 -13.73
C PHE A 30 3.11 17.28 -14.35
N ASP A 31 2.19 18.06 -14.92
CA ASP A 31 1.02 17.53 -15.62
C ASP A 31 1.43 16.67 -16.83
N ALA A 32 2.42 17.14 -17.59
CA ALA A 32 2.97 16.37 -18.72
C ALA A 32 3.60 15.04 -18.29
N ALA A 33 4.31 15.02 -17.17
CA ALA A 33 4.91 13.79 -16.62
C ALA A 33 3.83 12.79 -16.20
N VAL A 34 2.79 13.24 -15.51
CA VAL A 34 1.64 12.40 -15.14
C VAL A 34 0.95 11.85 -16.37
N ASP A 35 0.71 12.68 -17.40
CA ASP A 35 0.10 12.30 -18.66
C ASP A 35 0.92 11.22 -19.41
N LEU A 36 2.25 11.39 -19.49
CA LEU A 36 3.15 10.40 -20.08
C LEU A 36 3.02 9.05 -19.37
N MET A 37 3.02 9.07 -18.02
CA MET A 37 2.89 7.86 -17.22
C MET A 37 1.50 7.22 -17.31
N LEU A 38 0.44 7.99 -17.49
CA LEU A 38 -0.92 7.48 -17.70
C LEU A 38 -1.08 6.79 -19.06
N ARG A 39 -0.42 7.32 -20.10
CA ARG A 39 -0.45 6.77 -21.47
C ARG A 39 0.56 5.67 -21.69
N CYS A 40 1.48 5.44 -20.76
CA CYS A 40 2.47 4.37 -20.84
C CYS A 40 1.78 3.00 -20.91
N THR A 41 1.99 2.28 -22.01
CA THR A 41 1.48 0.93 -22.23
C THR A 41 2.46 -0.15 -21.82
N GLY A 42 3.72 0.22 -21.64
CA GLY A 42 4.79 -0.61 -21.11
C GLY A 42 4.96 -0.44 -19.60
N LYS A 43 6.13 -0.03 -19.20
CA LYS A 43 6.52 0.16 -17.79
C LYS A 43 7.27 1.47 -17.58
N VAL A 44 7.28 1.95 -16.34
CA VAL A 44 8.08 3.10 -15.93
C VAL A 44 9.44 2.60 -15.43
N ILE A 45 10.50 2.98 -16.12
CA ILE A 45 11.88 2.60 -15.78
C ILE A 45 12.53 3.78 -15.08
N ILE A 46 12.96 3.56 -13.83
CA ILE A 46 13.57 4.62 -13.05
C ILE A 46 15.06 4.36 -12.93
N THR A 47 15.86 5.41 -13.08
CA THR A 47 17.32 5.30 -13.05
C THR A 47 17.95 6.50 -12.34
N GLY A 48 19.12 6.26 -11.73
CA GLY A 48 19.89 7.27 -11.02
C GLY A 48 21.13 6.67 -10.39
N VAL A 49 22.15 7.48 -10.14
CA VAL A 49 23.42 7.04 -9.55
C VAL A 49 23.45 7.34 -8.05
N GLY A 50 24.02 6.46 -7.25
CA GLY A 50 24.29 6.66 -5.83
C GLY A 50 23.00 6.94 -5.02
N LYS A 51 22.95 8.06 -4.30
CA LYS A 51 21.77 8.42 -3.47
C LYS A 51 20.51 8.61 -4.33
N SER A 52 20.63 9.22 -5.51
CA SER A 52 19.52 9.34 -6.46
C SER A 52 18.99 7.98 -6.89
N GLY A 53 19.85 6.99 -7.06
CA GLY A 53 19.46 5.62 -7.37
C GLY A 53 18.68 4.95 -6.25
N HIS A 54 19.08 5.16 -4.98
CA HIS A 54 18.31 4.62 -3.84
C HIS A 54 16.91 5.24 -3.75
N ILE A 55 16.79 6.54 -4.01
CA ILE A 55 15.49 7.21 -4.09
C ILE A 55 14.68 6.67 -5.27
N GLY A 56 15.30 6.52 -6.44
CA GLY A 56 14.67 5.94 -7.63
C GLY A 56 14.14 4.52 -7.40
N ALA A 57 14.89 3.68 -6.71
CA ALA A 57 14.46 2.34 -6.35
C ALA A 57 13.21 2.37 -5.44
N LYS A 58 13.16 3.29 -4.46
CA LYS A 58 11.95 3.50 -3.63
C LYS A 58 10.77 3.98 -4.48
N MET A 59 10.98 4.93 -5.38
CA MET A 59 9.93 5.41 -6.28
C MET A 59 9.36 4.28 -7.13
N ALA A 60 10.24 3.43 -7.71
CA ALA A 60 9.82 2.26 -8.48
C ALA A 60 8.94 1.31 -7.65
N ALA A 61 9.36 1.01 -6.43
CA ALA A 61 8.60 0.17 -5.52
C ALA A 61 7.24 0.76 -5.18
N THR A 62 7.17 2.08 -4.93
CA THR A 62 5.91 2.79 -4.65
C THR A 62 4.96 2.73 -5.87
N LEU A 63 5.45 3.05 -7.07
CA LEU A 63 4.67 3.01 -8.30
C LEU A 63 4.13 1.60 -8.58
N SER A 64 4.96 0.57 -8.46
CA SER A 64 4.55 -0.82 -8.63
C SER A 64 3.46 -1.23 -7.65
N SER A 65 3.59 -0.82 -6.38
CA SER A 65 2.60 -1.13 -5.34
C SER A 65 1.29 -0.36 -5.48
N THR A 66 1.27 0.69 -6.27
CA THR A 66 0.12 1.56 -6.54
C THR A 66 -0.43 1.45 -7.96
N GLY A 67 -0.12 0.35 -8.65
CA GLY A 67 -0.75 0.00 -9.93
C GLY A 67 -0.05 0.54 -11.19
N THR A 68 1.14 1.10 -11.05
CA THR A 68 1.99 1.48 -12.20
C THR A 68 3.14 0.50 -12.31
N PRO A 69 3.19 -0.36 -13.36
CA PRO A 69 4.33 -1.25 -13.56
C PRO A 69 5.64 -0.45 -13.64
N ALA A 70 6.52 -0.65 -12.67
CA ALA A 70 7.76 0.12 -12.59
C ALA A 70 8.89 -0.70 -11.98
N PHE A 71 10.13 -0.43 -12.38
CA PHE A 71 11.31 -0.99 -11.76
C PHE A 71 12.50 -0.02 -11.88
N PHE A 72 13.48 -0.24 -11.03
CA PHE A 72 14.73 0.54 -11.03
C PHE A 72 15.80 -0.19 -11.82
N ILE A 73 16.56 0.55 -12.65
CA ILE A 73 17.74 0.08 -13.33
C ILE A 73 18.95 0.95 -12.95
N ASN A 74 20.05 0.30 -12.63
CA ASN A 74 21.28 1.02 -12.36
C ASN A 74 21.91 1.48 -13.69
N PRO A 75 22.18 2.78 -13.89
CA PRO A 75 22.74 3.27 -15.15
C PRO A 75 24.15 2.73 -15.46
N LEU A 76 24.87 2.20 -14.47
CA LEU A 76 26.15 1.54 -14.69
C LEU A 76 26.01 0.19 -15.39
N ASP A 77 24.91 -0.51 -15.18
CA ASP A 77 24.64 -1.84 -15.76
C ASP A 77 24.00 -1.77 -17.16
N VAL A 78 23.43 -0.61 -17.49
CA VAL A 78 22.70 -0.36 -18.75
C VAL A 78 23.55 -0.69 -19.97
N PHE A 79 24.85 -0.37 -19.96
CA PHE A 79 25.76 -0.62 -21.08
C PHE A 79 26.26 -2.08 -21.17
N HIS A 80 25.88 -2.94 -20.25
CA HIS A 80 26.24 -4.35 -20.23
C HIS A 80 25.11 -5.27 -20.68
N GLY A 81 24.10 -4.71 -21.38
CA GLY A 81 22.99 -5.47 -21.98
C GLY A 81 21.61 -5.07 -21.51
N ASP A 82 21.50 -4.34 -20.41
CA ASP A 82 20.22 -3.98 -19.80
C ASP A 82 19.41 -2.96 -20.62
N LEU A 83 20.02 -2.30 -21.62
CA LEU A 83 19.28 -1.52 -22.62
C LEU A 83 18.18 -2.34 -23.31
N GLY A 84 18.39 -3.65 -23.45
CA GLY A 84 17.42 -4.57 -24.08
C GLY A 84 16.10 -4.73 -23.34
N VAL A 85 15.99 -4.26 -22.10
CA VAL A 85 14.70 -4.29 -21.36
C VAL A 85 13.81 -3.08 -21.70
N MET A 86 14.37 -2.06 -22.36
CA MET A 86 13.64 -0.82 -22.72
C MET A 86 12.97 -0.98 -24.09
N THR A 87 11.73 -0.54 -24.17
CA THR A 87 10.94 -0.55 -25.39
C THR A 87 10.30 0.81 -25.65
N PRO A 88 9.86 1.13 -26.88
CA PRO A 88 9.17 2.39 -27.16
C PRO A 88 7.86 2.60 -26.38
N ASP A 89 7.30 1.53 -25.83
CA ASP A 89 6.08 1.59 -25.01
C ASP A 89 6.35 2.03 -23.55
N ASP A 90 7.63 2.14 -23.16
CA ASP A 90 8.06 2.49 -21.82
C ASP A 90 8.23 4.01 -21.64
N VAL A 91 8.28 4.45 -20.38
CA VAL A 91 8.67 5.79 -19.96
C VAL A 91 9.87 5.69 -19.03
N VAL A 92 10.89 6.50 -19.25
CA VAL A 92 12.08 6.53 -18.38
C VAL A 92 12.03 7.75 -17.48
N ILE A 93 12.29 7.57 -16.18
CA ILE A 93 12.52 8.64 -15.19
C ILE A 93 14.00 8.61 -14.82
N ALA A 94 14.74 9.66 -15.15
CA ALA A 94 16.15 9.81 -14.79
C ALA A 94 16.32 10.86 -13.67
N ILE A 95 17.01 10.47 -12.60
CA ILE A 95 17.19 11.29 -11.39
C ILE A 95 18.66 11.66 -11.24
N SER A 96 18.95 12.98 -11.26
CA SER A 96 20.29 13.52 -11.01
C SER A 96 20.18 14.91 -10.41
N ASN A 97 20.65 15.14 -9.19
CA ASN A 97 20.58 16.45 -8.55
C ASN A 97 21.25 17.54 -9.38
N SER A 98 22.41 17.30 -9.97
CA SER A 98 23.11 18.23 -10.86
C SER A 98 22.51 18.27 -12.28
N GLY A 99 21.84 17.21 -12.70
CA GLY A 99 21.43 16.99 -14.09
C GLY A 99 22.58 16.82 -15.09
N GLN A 100 23.81 16.57 -14.59
CA GLN A 100 25.06 16.48 -15.35
C GLN A 100 25.82 15.15 -15.09
N THR A 101 25.13 14.14 -14.55
CA THR A 101 25.76 12.85 -14.24
C THR A 101 26.08 12.10 -15.54
N ASP A 102 27.38 11.89 -15.80
CA ASP A 102 27.87 11.30 -17.06
C ASP A 102 27.25 9.95 -17.37
N GLU A 103 27.09 9.10 -16.38
CA GLU A 103 26.52 7.75 -16.53
C GLU A 103 25.07 7.80 -17.01
N LEU A 104 24.29 8.81 -16.59
CA LEU A 104 22.94 9.03 -17.08
C LEU A 104 22.94 9.65 -18.48
N LEU A 105 23.79 10.61 -18.72
CA LEU A 105 23.83 11.32 -20.01
C LEU A 105 24.26 10.42 -21.16
N ARG A 106 25.08 9.40 -20.90
CA ARG A 106 25.55 8.47 -21.93
C ARG A 106 24.46 7.64 -22.59
N PHE A 107 23.38 7.30 -21.90
CA PHE A 107 22.32 6.50 -22.51
C PHE A 107 21.15 7.32 -23.07
N ILE A 108 21.10 8.63 -22.81
CA ILE A 108 20.07 9.52 -23.38
C ILE A 108 19.98 9.43 -24.91
N PRO A 109 21.10 9.37 -25.69
CA PRO A 109 21.02 9.18 -27.14
C PRO A 109 20.25 7.95 -27.55
N TYR A 110 20.38 6.84 -26.83
CA TYR A 110 19.60 5.62 -27.06
C TYR A 110 18.10 5.87 -26.89
N LEU A 111 17.68 6.58 -25.82
CA LEU A 111 16.28 6.90 -25.59
C LEU A 111 15.70 7.76 -26.72
N LEU A 112 16.48 8.76 -27.19
CA LEU A 112 16.05 9.64 -28.27
C LEU A 112 15.92 8.90 -29.60
N GLU A 113 16.89 8.03 -29.93
CA GLU A 113 16.86 7.21 -31.14
C GLU A 113 15.69 6.25 -31.20
N HIS A 114 15.33 5.68 -30.05
CA HIS A 114 14.21 4.71 -29.94
C HIS A 114 12.87 5.37 -29.56
N HIS A 115 12.82 6.70 -29.53
CA HIS A 115 11.62 7.49 -29.20
C HIS A 115 11.00 7.15 -27.85
N ILE A 116 11.85 6.78 -26.86
CA ILE A 116 11.41 6.47 -25.50
C ILE A 116 11.30 7.79 -24.71
N PRO A 117 10.10 8.17 -24.20
CA PRO A 117 9.92 9.39 -23.45
C PRO A 117 10.77 9.42 -22.17
N LEU A 118 11.42 10.56 -21.92
CA LEU A 118 12.28 10.80 -20.77
C LEU A 118 11.70 11.88 -19.85
N ILE A 119 11.44 11.54 -18.60
CA ILE A 119 11.15 12.47 -17.51
C ILE A 119 12.45 12.72 -16.75
N GLY A 120 12.96 13.94 -16.79
CA GLY A 120 14.14 14.33 -16.01
C GLY A 120 13.75 14.89 -14.65
N ILE A 121 14.45 14.48 -13.59
CA ILE A 121 14.30 15.07 -12.25
C ILE A 121 15.65 15.60 -11.81
N SER A 122 15.78 16.94 -11.68
CA SER A 122 17.02 17.56 -11.19
C SER A 122 16.79 18.91 -10.50
N GLY A 123 17.80 19.36 -9.75
CA GLY A 123 17.82 20.69 -9.13
C GLY A 123 18.24 21.81 -10.08
N ASN A 124 18.66 21.50 -11.31
CA ASN A 124 19.17 22.46 -12.28
C ASN A 124 18.35 22.44 -13.58
N PRO A 125 17.48 23.45 -13.83
CA PRO A 125 16.68 23.52 -15.03
C PRO A 125 17.48 23.74 -16.32
N ASP A 126 18.72 24.23 -16.22
CA ASP A 126 19.62 24.46 -17.36
C ASP A 126 20.56 23.27 -17.65
N SER A 127 20.31 22.15 -17.00
CA SER A 127 21.15 20.95 -17.14
C SER A 127 20.95 20.22 -18.47
N LEU A 128 21.92 19.39 -18.86
CA LEU A 128 21.77 18.54 -20.04
C LEU A 128 20.61 17.54 -19.88
N LEU A 129 20.40 17.03 -18.67
CA LEU A 129 19.24 16.16 -18.39
C LEU A 129 17.94 16.92 -18.68
N ALA A 130 17.79 18.15 -18.18
CA ALA A 130 16.60 18.98 -18.45
C ALA A 130 16.41 19.22 -19.96
N LYS A 131 17.47 19.56 -20.65
CA LYS A 131 17.43 19.87 -22.09
C LYS A 131 16.98 18.70 -22.97
N TYR A 132 17.35 17.48 -22.61
CA TYR A 132 17.04 16.28 -23.38
C TYR A 132 15.80 15.53 -22.88
N SER A 133 15.21 15.97 -21.79
CA SER A 133 13.97 15.39 -21.27
C SER A 133 12.75 15.81 -22.08
N THR A 134 11.79 14.90 -22.22
CA THR A 134 10.46 15.22 -22.77
C THR A 134 9.72 16.19 -21.86
N CYS A 135 9.86 16.00 -20.54
CA CYS A 135 9.47 16.95 -19.50
C CYS A 135 10.46 16.89 -18.35
N HIS A 136 10.67 18.00 -17.68
CA HIS A 136 11.66 18.12 -16.62
C HIS A 136 11.01 18.63 -15.32
N LEU A 137 11.13 17.85 -14.27
CA LEU A 137 10.66 18.20 -12.93
C LEU A 137 11.79 18.83 -12.13
N VAL A 138 11.62 20.10 -11.79
CA VAL A 138 12.61 20.83 -11.00
C VAL A 138 12.47 20.45 -9.53
N VAL A 139 13.58 20.01 -8.92
CA VAL A 139 13.70 19.69 -7.50
C VAL A 139 14.91 20.46 -6.95
N LYS A 140 14.78 21.77 -6.94
CA LYS A 140 15.85 22.65 -6.46
C LYS A 140 15.65 22.92 -4.97
N VAL A 141 16.69 22.64 -4.18
CA VAL A 141 16.74 22.94 -2.74
C VAL A 141 17.72 24.10 -2.49
N SER A 142 17.46 24.88 -1.44
CA SER A 142 18.30 26.03 -1.08
C SER A 142 19.66 25.58 -0.50
N HIS A 143 19.65 24.47 0.28
CA HIS A 143 20.82 23.88 0.92
C HIS A 143 20.51 22.48 1.38
N GLU A 144 21.55 21.72 1.67
CA GLU A 144 21.45 20.42 2.33
C GLU A 144 21.32 20.60 3.84
N ALA A 145 20.47 19.81 4.51
CA ALA A 145 20.33 19.80 5.97
C ALA A 145 21.61 19.28 6.68
N CYS A 146 22.49 18.63 5.93
CA CYS A 146 23.79 18.22 6.40
C CYS A 146 24.61 19.44 6.88
N PRO A 147 25.21 19.42 8.08
CA PRO A 147 25.99 20.55 8.62
C PRO A 147 27.13 21.04 7.73
N LEU A 148 27.65 20.16 6.87
CA LEU A 148 28.70 20.51 5.90
C LEU A 148 28.11 20.97 4.55
N ASN A 149 26.81 20.94 4.37
CA ASN A 149 26.13 21.18 3.09
C ASN A 149 26.64 20.31 1.94
N LEU A 150 27.09 19.08 2.22
CA LEU A 150 27.71 18.16 1.24
C LEU A 150 26.94 16.87 1.03
N ALA A 151 26.47 16.25 2.14
CA ALA A 151 25.74 15.00 2.04
C ALA A 151 24.31 15.26 1.55
N PRO A 152 23.84 14.57 0.51
CA PRO A 152 22.46 14.68 0.05
C PRO A 152 21.48 14.31 1.17
N THR A 153 20.70 15.27 1.60
CA THR A 153 19.68 15.18 2.65
C THR A 153 18.40 15.88 2.17
N SER A 154 18.33 17.20 2.22
CA SER A 154 17.19 17.97 1.70
C SER A 154 16.88 17.63 0.23
N SER A 155 17.89 17.53 -0.62
CA SER A 155 17.72 17.18 -2.04
C SER A 155 17.13 15.78 -2.23
N THR A 156 17.56 14.80 -1.47
CA THR A 156 17.03 13.43 -1.57
C THR A 156 15.63 13.33 -0.99
N THR A 157 15.35 13.99 0.12
CA THR A 157 14.01 14.05 0.72
C THR A 157 13.01 14.75 -0.20
N ALA A 158 13.39 15.88 -0.81
CA ALA A 158 12.56 16.58 -1.79
C ALA A 158 12.31 15.72 -3.05
N THR A 159 13.35 15.03 -3.57
CA THR A 159 13.20 14.12 -4.72
C THR A 159 12.25 12.97 -4.39
N LEU A 160 12.33 12.41 -3.18
CA LEU A 160 11.42 11.37 -2.71
C LEU A 160 9.97 11.88 -2.67
N ALA A 161 9.76 13.09 -2.13
CA ALA A 161 8.44 13.72 -2.06
C ALA A 161 7.85 13.98 -3.46
N MET A 162 8.67 14.41 -4.43
CA MET A 162 8.26 14.56 -5.83
C MET A 162 7.79 13.22 -6.42
N GLY A 163 8.53 12.13 -6.15
CA GLY A 163 8.13 10.78 -6.58
C GLY A 163 6.83 10.30 -5.95
N ASP A 164 6.62 10.61 -4.69
CA ASP A 164 5.37 10.29 -4.00
C ASP A 164 4.20 11.13 -4.53
N ALA A 165 4.45 12.39 -4.90
CA ALA A 165 3.46 13.25 -5.55
C ALA A 165 3.01 12.69 -6.91
N LEU A 166 3.95 12.20 -7.75
CA LEU A 166 3.62 11.50 -9.00
C LEU A 166 2.77 10.26 -8.75
N ALA A 167 3.15 9.43 -7.78
CA ALA A 167 2.39 8.23 -7.43
C ALA A 167 0.97 8.56 -6.94
N CYS A 168 0.82 9.59 -6.08
CA CYS A 168 -0.48 10.05 -5.60
C CYS A 168 -1.36 10.61 -6.72
N ALA A 169 -0.78 11.37 -7.65
CA ALA A 169 -1.50 11.87 -8.82
C ALA A 169 -2.02 10.72 -9.69
N LEU A 170 -1.19 9.70 -9.95
CA LEU A 170 -1.58 8.52 -10.71
C LEU A 170 -2.67 7.69 -10.03
N ILE A 171 -2.61 7.54 -8.70
CA ILE A 171 -3.66 6.89 -7.88
C ILE A 171 -5.00 7.58 -8.11
N GLU A 172 -5.02 8.90 -7.98
CA GLU A 172 -6.24 9.71 -8.11
C GLU A 172 -6.78 9.67 -9.55
N MET A 173 -5.94 9.91 -10.54
CA MET A 173 -6.32 9.94 -11.95
C MET A 173 -6.80 8.59 -12.49
N ARG A 174 -6.32 7.47 -11.93
CA ARG A 174 -6.76 6.11 -12.27
C ARG A 174 -7.93 5.63 -11.43
N HIS A 175 -8.40 6.41 -10.45
CA HIS A 175 -9.40 5.99 -9.47
C HIS A 175 -9.02 4.68 -8.76
N PHE A 176 -7.71 4.53 -8.46
CA PHE A 176 -7.16 3.35 -7.81
C PHE A 176 -7.68 3.22 -6.38
N GLN A 177 -8.22 2.05 -6.04
CA GLN A 177 -8.92 1.82 -4.79
C GLN A 177 -8.15 0.90 -3.84
N ALA A 178 -8.56 0.91 -2.57
CA ALA A 178 -7.97 0.03 -1.55
C ALA A 178 -8.01 -1.47 -1.92
N LYS A 179 -9.04 -1.90 -2.66
CA LYS A 179 -9.13 -3.28 -3.18
C LYS A 179 -8.03 -3.59 -4.19
N ASP A 180 -7.63 -2.60 -5.01
CA ASP A 180 -6.59 -2.76 -6.02
C ASP A 180 -5.22 -2.82 -5.34
N PHE A 181 -5.00 -1.98 -4.32
CA PHE A 181 -3.79 -2.02 -3.48
C PHE A 181 -3.63 -3.38 -2.78
N ALA A 182 -4.73 -3.97 -2.30
CA ALA A 182 -4.70 -5.26 -1.63
C ALA A 182 -4.21 -6.41 -2.54
N GLN A 183 -4.47 -6.34 -3.86
CA GLN A 183 -4.00 -7.35 -4.83
C GLN A 183 -2.47 -7.40 -4.91
N PHE A 184 -1.79 -6.25 -4.75
CA PHE A 184 -0.33 -6.17 -4.75
C PHE A 184 0.29 -6.48 -3.37
N HIS A 185 -0.52 -6.58 -2.30
CA HIS A 185 -0.08 -6.84 -0.93
C HIS A 185 -0.80 -8.02 -0.26
N PRO A 186 -0.93 -9.20 -0.89
CA PRO A 186 -1.79 -10.30 -0.40
C PRO A 186 -1.31 -10.87 0.95
N GLY A 187 -0.01 -10.81 1.24
CA GLY A 187 0.58 -11.32 2.47
C GLY A 187 0.50 -10.38 3.68
N GLY A 188 0.21 -9.10 3.47
CA GLY A 188 0.15 -8.09 4.52
C GLY A 188 -1.16 -8.11 5.32
N THR A 189 -1.17 -7.55 6.53
CA THR A 189 -2.36 -7.43 7.38
C THR A 189 -3.51 -6.70 6.65
N LEU A 190 -3.17 -5.65 5.89
CA LEU A 190 -4.15 -4.88 5.11
C LEU A 190 -4.71 -5.71 3.96
N GLY A 191 -3.86 -6.43 3.22
CA GLY A 191 -4.28 -7.31 2.12
C GLY A 191 -5.22 -8.42 2.62
N LYS A 192 -4.85 -9.11 3.68
CA LYS A 192 -5.70 -10.13 4.33
C LYS A 192 -7.06 -9.55 4.71
N ARG A 193 -7.07 -8.36 5.34
CA ARG A 193 -8.32 -7.72 5.79
C ARG A 193 -9.25 -7.32 4.64
N LEU A 194 -8.70 -6.90 3.50
CA LEU A 194 -9.46 -6.43 2.33
C LEU A 194 -9.87 -7.55 1.38
N LEU A 195 -9.09 -8.63 1.32
CA LEU A 195 -9.32 -9.74 0.38
C LEU A 195 -10.00 -10.94 1.04
N THR A 196 -9.86 -11.13 2.37
CA THR A 196 -10.46 -12.29 3.05
C THR A 196 -11.98 -12.11 3.14
N THR A 197 -12.69 -13.12 2.68
CA THR A 197 -14.16 -13.20 2.79
C THR A 197 -14.56 -14.11 3.95
N ALA A 198 -15.82 -14.01 4.39
CA ALA A 198 -16.33 -14.94 5.39
C ALA A 198 -16.22 -16.40 4.91
N HIS A 199 -16.37 -16.64 3.61
CA HIS A 199 -16.20 -17.97 3.01
C HIS A 199 -14.80 -18.55 3.20
N ASP A 200 -13.76 -17.71 3.15
CA ASP A 200 -12.36 -18.16 3.26
C ASP A 200 -11.97 -18.58 4.68
N VAL A 201 -12.69 -18.07 5.68
CA VAL A 201 -12.41 -18.30 7.10
C VAL A 201 -13.50 -19.08 7.82
N MET A 202 -14.70 -19.23 7.20
CA MET A 202 -15.81 -19.97 7.84
C MET A 202 -15.47 -21.44 8.01
N ARG A 203 -15.90 -21.98 9.12
CA ARG A 203 -15.93 -23.42 9.30
C ARG A 203 -17.12 -24.02 8.56
N SER A 204 -16.88 -24.95 7.64
CA SER A 204 -17.92 -25.59 6.82
C SER A 204 -18.23 -27.03 7.28
N ASN A 205 -17.30 -27.66 8.02
CA ASN A 205 -17.40 -29.04 8.47
C ASN A 205 -17.59 -29.11 9.99
N ASP A 206 -18.25 -30.18 10.46
CA ASP A 206 -18.47 -30.46 11.89
C ASP A 206 -19.06 -29.28 12.65
N LEU A 207 -20.06 -28.66 12.05
CA LEU A 207 -20.76 -27.54 12.69
C LEU A 207 -21.53 -28.02 13.92
N PRO A 208 -21.44 -27.33 15.07
CA PRO A 208 -22.17 -27.70 16.28
C PRO A 208 -23.66 -27.32 16.15
N VAL A 209 -24.40 -28.13 15.40
CA VAL A 209 -25.85 -27.96 15.19
C VAL A 209 -26.60 -28.85 16.19
N ILE A 210 -27.62 -28.28 16.83
CA ILE A 210 -28.46 -28.93 17.83
C ILE A 210 -29.94 -28.63 17.60
N PRO A 211 -30.87 -29.52 17.99
CA PRO A 211 -32.27 -29.19 17.99
C PRO A 211 -32.61 -28.22 19.14
N PRO A 212 -33.55 -27.27 18.97
CA PRO A 212 -33.93 -26.30 20.00
C PRO A 212 -34.50 -26.90 21.28
N GLY A 213 -35.11 -28.09 21.19
CA GLY A 213 -35.62 -28.83 22.33
C GLY A 213 -34.56 -29.59 23.15
N MET A 214 -33.28 -29.61 22.73
CA MET A 214 -32.20 -30.23 23.48
C MET A 214 -32.03 -29.59 24.86
N LYS A 215 -31.76 -30.38 25.89
CA LYS A 215 -31.50 -29.88 27.23
C LYS A 215 -30.14 -29.13 27.29
N LEU A 216 -30.05 -28.06 28.08
CA LEU A 216 -28.84 -27.26 28.23
C LEU A 216 -27.66 -28.11 28.72
N GLY A 217 -27.88 -29.06 29.62
CA GLY A 217 -26.82 -29.96 30.09
C GLY A 217 -26.17 -30.78 28.95
N GLU A 218 -26.95 -31.17 27.94
CA GLU A 218 -26.43 -31.85 26.74
C GLU A 218 -25.79 -30.86 25.77
N ALA A 219 -26.42 -29.70 25.59
CA ALA A 219 -25.93 -28.66 24.69
C ALA A 219 -24.51 -28.17 25.03
N ILE A 220 -24.16 -28.06 26.31
CA ILE A 220 -22.81 -27.71 26.77
C ILE A 220 -21.74 -28.62 26.16
N ILE A 221 -22.01 -29.92 26.07
CA ILE A 221 -21.09 -30.89 25.50
C ILE A 221 -20.86 -30.60 24.02
N HIS A 222 -21.93 -30.20 23.30
CA HIS A 222 -21.84 -29.83 21.88
C HIS A 222 -21.06 -28.49 21.69
N VAL A 223 -21.30 -27.50 22.55
CA VAL A 223 -20.53 -26.22 22.54
C VAL A 223 -19.04 -26.51 22.74
N SER A 224 -18.70 -27.33 23.74
CA SER A 224 -17.31 -27.67 24.04
C SER A 224 -16.65 -28.48 22.91
N LYS A 225 -17.32 -29.49 22.37
CA LYS A 225 -16.81 -30.28 21.24
C LYS A 225 -16.66 -29.44 19.96
N GLY A 226 -17.59 -28.53 19.74
CA GLY A 226 -17.56 -27.63 18.57
C GLY A 226 -16.38 -26.69 18.51
N LYS A 227 -15.78 -26.34 19.65
CA LYS A 227 -14.63 -25.42 19.77
C LYS A 227 -14.85 -24.05 19.10
N LEU A 228 -16.11 -23.63 18.95
CA LEU A 228 -16.51 -22.32 18.41
C LEU A 228 -17.11 -21.39 19.48
N GLY A 229 -17.25 -21.91 20.73
CA GLY A 229 -17.90 -21.17 21.82
C GLY A 229 -19.41 -20.96 21.61
N LEU A 230 -20.00 -21.72 20.68
CA LEU A 230 -21.44 -21.62 20.34
C LEU A 230 -21.97 -22.93 19.75
N CYS A 231 -23.32 -23.07 19.76
CA CYS A 231 -24.07 -24.01 18.93
C CYS A 231 -25.17 -23.30 18.16
N VAL A 232 -25.50 -23.81 16.99
CA VAL A 232 -26.58 -23.35 16.14
C VAL A 232 -27.81 -24.21 16.37
N ALA A 233 -28.93 -23.63 16.81
CA ALA A 233 -30.21 -24.32 16.91
C ALA A 233 -30.88 -24.35 15.54
N GLN A 234 -31.23 -25.55 15.04
CA GLN A 234 -31.77 -25.76 13.70
C GLN A 234 -33.01 -26.69 13.75
N VAL A 235 -33.98 -26.38 12.88
CA VAL A 235 -35.14 -27.23 12.61
C VAL A 235 -35.32 -27.32 11.08
N ASP A 236 -35.41 -28.52 10.55
CA ASP A 236 -35.61 -28.78 9.12
C ASP A 236 -34.63 -27.99 8.21
N GLY A 237 -33.33 -27.95 8.60
CA GLY A 237 -32.32 -27.22 7.87
C GLY A 237 -32.30 -25.70 8.06
N LYS A 238 -33.25 -25.14 8.82
CA LYS A 238 -33.37 -23.70 9.06
C LYS A 238 -32.80 -23.32 10.44
N VAL A 239 -31.96 -22.32 10.50
CA VAL A 239 -31.46 -21.76 11.75
C VAL A 239 -32.57 -21.03 12.48
N VAL A 240 -32.91 -21.47 13.68
CA VAL A 240 -33.95 -20.90 14.54
C VAL A 240 -33.39 -20.15 15.74
N GLY A 241 -32.10 -20.32 16.03
CA GLY A 241 -31.42 -19.60 17.10
C GLY A 241 -29.95 -19.96 17.23
N LEU A 242 -29.31 -19.32 18.17
CA LEU A 242 -27.90 -19.48 18.52
C LEU A 242 -27.77 -19.50 20.04
N ILE A 243 -26.95 -20.41 20.57
CA ILE A 243 -26.56 -20.41 21.98
C ILE A 243 -25.04 -20.27 22.08
N THR A 244 -24.58 -19.35 22.90
CA THR A 244 -23.15 -19.09 23.13
C THR A 244 -22.73 -19.49 24.53
N ASP A 245 -21.41 -19.60 24.79
CA ASP A 245 -20.85 -19.76 26.15
C ASP A 245 -21.36 -18.67 27.09
N GLY A 246 -21.59 -17.46 26.61
CA GLY A 246 -22.15 -16.35 27.38
C GLY A 246 -23.60 -16.60 27.78
N ASP A 247 -24.42 -17.18 26.88
CA ASP A 247 -25.83 -17.53 27.17
C ASP A 247 -25.89 -18.69 28.18
N VAL A 248 -25.02 -19.67 28.02
CA VAL A 248 -24.89 -20.80 28.96
C VAL A 248 -24.55 -20.28 30.35
N ARG A 249 -23.58 -19.35 30.48
CA ARG A 249 -23.16 -18.79 31.77
C ARG A 249 -24.28 -18.00 32.43
N ARG A 250 -24.96 -17.15 31.69
CA ARG A 250 -26.12 -16.39 32.21
C ARG A 250 -27.28 -17.31 32.65
N ALA A 251 -27.50 -18.38 31.88
CA ALA A 251 -28.50 -19.36 32.23
C ALA A 251 -28.17 -20.14 33.52
N MET A 252 -26.88 -20.48 33.73
CA MET A 252 -26.42 -21.09 34.99
C MET A 252 -26.70 -20.20 36.22
N GLU A 253 -26.40 -18.88 36.10
CA GLU A 253 -26.65 -17.93 37.17
C GLU A 253 -28.13 -17.77 37.50
N SER A 254 -28.99 -17.71 36.47
CA SER A 254 -30.41 -17.40 36.66
C SER A 254 -31.26 -18.65 36.99
N LEU A 255 -30.94 -19.83 36.50
CA LEU A 255 -31.75 -21.04 36.62
C LEU A 255 -31.27 -21.99 37.72
N GLN A 256 -30.05 -21.80 38.21
CA GLN A 256 -29.43 -22.61 39.28
C GLN A 256 -29.66 -24.13 39.05
N ASP A 257 -30.29 -24.85 40.01
CA ASP A 257 -30.47 -26.31 39.94
C ASP A 257 -31.33 -26.77 38.75
N LYS A 258 -32.15 -25.91 38.18
CA LYS A 258 -33.01 -26.23 37.01
C LYS A 258 -32.26 -26.18 35.67
N PHE A 259 -31.07 -25.58 35.66
CA PHE A 259 -30.29 -25.30 34.47
C PHE A 259 -30.14 -26.52 33.53
N PHE A 260 -29.75 -27.67 34.03
CA PHE A 260 -29.47 -28.84 33.19
C PHE A 260 -30.65 -29.40 32.42
N ASN A 261 -31.87 -29.16 32.88
CA ASN A 261 -33.09 -29.74 32.34
C ASN A 261 -33.89 -28.75 31.45
N VAL A 262 -33.49 -27.50 31.36
CA VAL A 262 -34.15 -26.49 30.55
C VAL A 262 -33.82 -26.69 29.08
N PRO A 263 -34.80 -26.66 28.15
CA PRO A 263 -34.49 -26.73 26.72
C PRO A 263 -33.78 -25.47 26.21
N VAL A 264 -32.90 -25.65 25.23
CA VAL A 264 -32.10 -24.57 24.61
C VAL A 264 -32.93 -23.41 24.11
N GLU A 265 -34.13 -23.69 23.57
CA GLU A 265 -35.06 -22.68 23.01
C GLU A 265 -35.51 -21.62 24.01
N GLN A 266 -35.43 -21.88 25.33
CA GLN A 266 -35.81 -20.92 26.37
C GLN A 266 -34.69 -19.89 26.65
N VAL A 267 -33.43 -20.19 26.28
CA VAL A 267 -32.28 -19.35 26.58
C VAL A 267 -31.51 -18.91 25.35
N MET A 268 -31.72 -19.53 24.19
CA MET A 268 -31.04 -19.18 22.94
C MET A 268 -31.41 -17.79 22.44
N THR A 269 -30.50 -17.17 21.75
CA THR A 269 -30.77 -15.96 20.97
C THR A 269 -31.50 -16.36 19.69
N ARG A 270 -32.79 -15.99 19.57
CA ARG A 270 -33.67 -16.35 18.43
C ARG A 270 -33.37 -15.53 17.17
N THR A 271 -32.90 -14.31 17.33
CA THR A 271 -32.55 -13.39 16.24
C THR A 271 -31.10 -13.00 16.31
N PRO A 272 -30.15 -13.92 16.01
CA PRO A 272 -28.75 -13.61 16.02
C PRO A 272 -28.44 -12.57 14.93
N LYS A 273 -27.48 -11.68 15.21
CA LYS A 273 -26.95 -10.79 14.16
C LYS A 273 -26.32 -11.65 13.07
N ARG A 274 -26.69 -11.39 11.82
CA ARG A 274 -26.18 -12.06 10.63
C ARG A 274 -25.66 -11.02 9.67
N SER A 275 -24.61 -11.36 8.92
CA SER A 275 -24.14 -10.56 7.80
C SER A 275 -24.46 -11.28 6.50
N GLU A 276 -25.06 -10.59 5.56
CA GLU A 276 -25.19 -11.04 4.17
C GLU A 276 -23.93 -10.73 3.36
N GLU A 277 -23.02 -9.89 3.91
CA GLU A 277 -21.74 -9.61 3.30
C GLU A 277 -20.76 -10.79 3.47
N ARG A 278 -20.15 -11.19 2.37
CA ARG A 278 -19.16 -12.28 2.34
C ARG A 278 -17.74 -11.83 2.72
N ARG A 279 -17.58 -10.61 3.24
CA ARG A 279 -16.30 -10.03 3.62
C ARG A 279 -16.16 -9.96 5.13
N VAL A 280 -14.95 -10.28 5.62
CA VAL A 280 -14.57 -10.03 7.02
C VAL A 280 -14.19 -8.55 7.14
N GLY A 281 -15.02 -7.75 7.77
CA GLY A 281 -14.82 -6.30 7.88
C GLY A 281 -15.45 -5.70 9.14
N LYS A 282 -15.54 -4.37 9.18
CA LYS A 282 -16.02 -3.58 10.32
C LYS A 282 -17.50 -3.82 10.69
N GLU A 283 -18.23 -4.57 9.90
CA GLU A 283 -19.68 -4.79 10.04
C GLU A 283 -20.01 -6.14 10.68
N CYS A 284 -19.02 -6.86 11.18
CA CYS A 284 -19.22 -8.08 11.97
C CYS A 284 -19.29 -7.75 13.46
#